data_7b5a5b94d5c19680cb445fb6579cd939
#
_entry.id   7b5a5b94d5c19680cb445fb6579cd939
#
_cell.length_a   1.000
_cell.length_b   1.000
_cell.length_c   1.000
_cell.angle_alpha   90.00
_cell.angle_beta   90.00
_cell.angle_gamma   90.00
#
_symmetry.space_group_name_H-M   'P 1'
#
loop_
_entity.id
_entity.type
_entity.pdbx_description
1 polymer ?
#
loop_
_entity_poly.entity_id
_entity_poly.type
_entity_poly.pdbx_seq_one_letter_code
_entity_poly.pdbx_strand_id
1 'polypeptide(L)'
;MKPITKPANPNFSSGPCSKRPGYDLNNLDIDTLGRSHRSNVGKLALGRACTDTAEILGLPEGYRVGVVPASDTGAFEMIMWSV
;
A
#
# COMPACT_ATOMS: atom_id res chain seq x y z
N MET A 1 6.61 -4.33 12.24
CA MET A 1 7.16 -3.71 13.47
C MET A 1 6.82 -2.23 13.48
N LYS A 2 6.25 -1.73 14.56
CA LYS A 2 5.92 -0.30 14.69
C LYS A 2 7.21 0.51 14.88
N PRO A 3 7.45 1.57 14.08
CA PRO A 3 8.60 2.44 14.28
C PRO A 3 8.56 3.10 15.64
N ILE A 4 9.70 3.13 16.33
CA ILE A 4 9.86 3.80 17.65
C ILE A 4 10.48 5.19 17.53
N THR A 5 11.09 5.50 16.40
CA THR A 5 11.71 6.79 16.13
C THR A 5 10.81 7.63 15.25
N LYS A 6 10.51 8.84 15.69
CA LYS A 6 9.76 9.81 14.88
C LYS A 6 10.66 10.39 13.79
N PRO A 7 10.14 10.64 12.58
CA PRO A 7 10.91 11.32 11.55
C PRO A 7 11.20 12.77 11.95
N ALA A 8 12.35 13.28 11.53
CA ALA A 8 12.74 14.67 11.75
C ALA A 8 11.78 15.66 11.07
N ASN A 9 11.22 15.26 9.93
CA ASN A 9 10.18 16.02 9.22
C ASN A 9 8.96 15.11 9.02
N PRO A 10 7.85 15.36 9.72
CA PRO A 10 6.64 14.55 9.63
C PRO A 10 5.72 14.92 8.45
N ASN A 11 6.10 15.85 7.60
CA ASN A 11 5.29 16.31 6.48
C ASN A 11 5.36 15.31 5.31
N PHE A 12 4.45 14.35 5.30
CA PHE A 12 4.31 13.32 4.28
C PHE A 12 3.04 13.50 3.45
N SER A 13 2.67 14.73 3.17
CA SER A 13 1.51 15.01 2.32
C SER A 13 1.80 14.66 0.86
N SER A 14 0.74 14.57 0.05
CA SER A 14 0.85 14.37 -1.40
C SER A 14 1.63 15.52 -2.05
N GLY A 15 2.38 15.22 -3.09
CA GLY A 15 3.29 16.12 -3.77
C GLY A 15 4.75 15.84 -3.40
N PRO A 16 5.67 16.79 -3.58
CA PRO A 16 7.06 16.61 -3.20
C PRO A 16 7.18 16.45 -1.69
N CYS A 17 7.45 15.23 -1.24
CA CYS A 17 7.63 14.93 0.17
C CYS A 17 9.04 14.43 0.45
N SER A 18 9.51 14.66 1.66
CA SER A 18 10.78 14.11 2.13
C SER A 18 10.70 12.59 2.22
N LYS A 19 11.74 11.92 1.81
CA LYS A 19 11.86 10.48 2.03
C LYS A 19 12.10 10.18 3.51
N ARG A 20 11.66 9.01 3.96
CA ARG A 20 11.92 8.56 5.32
C ARG A 20 13.43 8.49 5.61
N PRO A 21 13.87 8.68 6.87
CA PRO A 21 15.27 8.47 7.24
C PRO A 21 15.75 7.07 6.81
N GLY A 22 16.95 6.99 6.23
CA GLY A 22 17.51 5.73 5.73
C GLY A 22 16.83 5.19 4.47
N TYR A 23 16.08 6.01 3.74
CA TYR A 23 15.52 5.60 2.44
C TYR A 23 16.66 5.33 1.44
N ASP A 24 16.63 4.14 0.87
CA ASP A 24 17.52 3.71 -0.19
C ASP A 24 16.72 2.94 -1.24
N LEU A 25 16.92 3.26 -2.51
CA LEU A 25 16.27 2.56 -3.63
C LEU A 25 16.62 1.07 -3.66
N ASN A 26 17.81 0.69 -3.20
CA ASN A 26 18.25 -0.69 -3.13
C ASN A 26 17.44 -1.54 -2.12
N ASN A 27 16.68 -0.90 -1.23
CA ASN A 27 15.79 -1.57 -0.29
C ASN A 27 14.40 -1.86 -0.88
N LEU A 28 14.15 -1.47 -2.12
CA LEU A 28 12.90 -1.79 -2.82
C LEU A 28 13.01 -3.15 -3.51
N ASP A 29 11.96 -3.93 -3.40
CA ASP A 29 11.82 -5.15 -4.19
C ASP A 29 11.51 -4.79 -5.64
N ILE A 30 12.52 -4.94 -6.50
CA ILE A 30 12.41 -4.63 -7.94
C ILE A 30 12.05 -5.84 -8.80
N ASP A 31 11.85 -7.01 -8.22
CA ASP A 31 11.58 -8.25 -8.96
C ASP A 31 10.25 -8.19 -9.73
N THR A 32 9.36 -7.30 -9.31
CA THR A 32 8.07 -7.05 -9.96
C THR A 32 8.14 -6.00 -11.06
N LEU A 33 9.26 -5.28 -11.22
CA LEU A 33 9.42 -4.28 -12.27
C LEU A 33 9.44 -4.94 -13.66
N GLY A 34 8.76 -4.31 -14.61
CA GLY A 34 8.63 -4.85 -15.97
C GLY A 34 7.74 -6.08 -16.09
N ARG A 35 7.07 -6.49 -15.02
CA ARG A 35 6.12 -7.61 -15.02
C ARG A 35 4.68 -7.09 -15.08
N SER A 36 3.81 -7.86 -15.72
CA SER A 36 2.37 -7.58 -15.67
C SER A 36 1.85 -7.83 -14.24
N HIS A 37 0.92 -6.98 -13.77
CA HIS A 37 0.17 -7.24 -12.53
C HIS A 37 -0.62 -8.56 -12.59
N ARG A 38 -0.86 -9.11 -13.79
CA ARG A 38 -1.52 -10.41 -14.02
C ARG A 38 -0.54 -11.59 -13.97
N SER A 39 0.76 -11.34 -13.94
CA SER A 39 1.74 -12.41 -13.73
C SER A 39 1.58 -13.02 -12.35
N ASN A 40 2.07 -14.26 -12.16
CA ASN A 40 2.00 -14.91 -10.85
C ASN A 40 2.70 -14.08 -9.76
N VAL A 41 3.86 -13.50 -10.06
CA VAL A 41 4.60 -12.63 -9.14
C VAL A 41 3.76 -11.39 -8.79
N GLY A 42 3.17 -10.73 -9.79
CA GLY A 42 2.32 -9.56 -9.57
C GLY A 42 1.07 -9.88 -8.73
N LYS A 43 0.39 -10.99 -9.04
CA LYS A 43 -0.78 -11.44 -8.28
C LYS A 43 -0.45 -11.77 -6.83
N LEU A 44 0.67 -12.46 -6.59
CA LEU A 44 1.11 -12.80 -5.24
C LEU A 44 1.45 -11.53 -4.44
N ALA A 45 2.15 -10.57 -5.04
CA ALA A 45 2.50 -9.31 -4.39
C ALA A 45 1.26 -8.49 -4.02
N LEU A 46 0.28 -8.35 -4.93
CA LEU A 46 -0.99 -7.66 -4.65
C LEU A 46 -1.83 -8.41 -3.62
N GLY A 47 -1.90 -9.74 -3.72
CA GLY A 47 -2.61 -10.57 -2.73
C GLY A 47 -2.00 -10.40 -1.34
N ARG A 48 -0.67 -10.42 -1.24
CA ARG A 48 0.03 -10.19 0.02
C ARG A 48 -0.24 -8.80 0.59
N ALA A 49 -0.25 -7.76 -0.23
CA ALA A 49 -0.60 -6.42 0.22
C ALA A 49 -2.00 -6.39 0.88
N CYS A 50 -2.97 -7.11 0.32
CA CYS A 50 -4.31 -7.21 0.90
C CYS A 50 -4.32 -7.99 2.21
N THR A 51 -3.64 -9.15 2.27
CA THR A 51 -3.61 -9.97 3.49
C THR A 51 -2.86 -9.30 4.63
N ASP A 52 -1.70 -8.72 4.36
CA ASP A 52 -0.91 -8.00 5.36
C ASP A 52 -1.69 -6.79 5.90
N THR A 53 -2.42 -6.08 5.04
CA THR A 53 -3.30 -4.97 5.46
C THR A 53 -4.41 -5.45 6.39
N ALA A 54 -5.09 -6.53 6.04
CA ALA A 54 -6.15 -7.10 6.87
C ALA A 54 -5.62 -7.50 8.26
N GLU A 55 -4.45 -8.14 8.30
CA GLU A 55 -3.79 -8.57 9.53
C GLU A 55 -3.37 -7.38 10.41
N ILE A 56 -2.69 -6.38 9.83
CA ILE A 56 -2.22 -5.19 10.55
C ILE A 56 -3.39 -4.40 11.15
N LEU A 57 -4.49 -4.31 10.42
CA LEU A 57 -5.71 -3.62 10.88
C LEU A 57 -6.56 -4.47 11.82
N GLY A 58 -6.27 -5.76 11.97
CA GLY A 58 -7.06 -6.68 12.79
C GLY A 58 -8.51 -6.80 12.31
N LEU A 59 -8.72 -6.88 10.99
CA LEU A 59 -10.07 -6.90 10.44
C LEU A 59 -10.83 -8.16 10.85
N PRO A 60 -12.11 -8.05 11.24
CA PRO A 60 -12.94 -9.19 11.54
C PRO A 60 -13.17 -10.08 10.31
N GLU A 61 -13.56 -11.33 10.56
CA GLU A 61 -13.96 -12.25 9.50
C GLU A 61 -15.09 -11.67 8.65
N GLY A 62 -15.02 -11.88 7.34
CA GLY A 62 -15.98 -11.36 6.38
C GLY A 62 -15.63 -9.99 5.78
N TYR A 63 -14.68 -9.27 6.37
CA TYR A 63 -14.18 -8.03 5.75
C TYR A 63 -13.27 -8.33 4.57
N ARG A 64 -13.32 -7.46 3.58
CA ARG A 64 -12.50 -7.58 2.36
C ARG A 64 -11.58 -6.38 2.21
N VAL A 65 -10.35 -6.64 1.82
CA VAL A 65 -9.38 -5.62 1.43
C VAL A 65 -9.16 -5.73 -0.07
N GLY A 66 -9.11 -4.61 -0.75
CA GLY A 66 -8.85 -4.56 -2.18
C GLY A 66 -7.96 -3.38 -2.55
N VAL A 67 -7.14 -3.57 -3.58
CA VAL A 67 -6.36 -2.50 -4.21
C VAL A 67 -7.17 -1.97 -5.37
N VAL A 68 -7.50 -0.67 -5.32
CA VAL A 68 -8.28 0.00 -6.36
C VAL A 68 -7.44 1.09 -7.02
N PRO A 69 -7.63 1.37 -8.31
CA PRO A 69 -6.93 2.44 -9.01
C PRO A 69 -7.51 3.82 -8.68
N ALA A 70 -6.88 4.86 -9.19
CA ALA A 70 -7.32 6.26 -9.15
C ALA A 70 -7.30 6.91 -7.75
N SER A 71 -6.29 6.61 -6.96
CA SER A 71 -6.06 7.15 -5.62
C SER A 71 -7.17 6.83 -4.61
N ASP A 72 -7.10 7.43 -3.43
CA ASP A 72 -8.14 7.38 -2.41
C ASP A 72 -9.48 7.97 -2.88
N THR A 73 -9.45 8.95 -3.78
CA THR A 73 -10.66 9.49 -4.40
C THR A 73 -11.43 8.40 -5.16
N GLY A 74 -10.75 7.58 -5.94
CA GLY A 74 -11.39 6.46 -6.65
C GLY A 74 -11.98 5.42 -5.70
N ALA A 75 -11.30 5.14 -4.59
CA ALA A 75 -11.83 4.24 -3.56
C ALA A 75 -13.07 4.81 -2.88
N PHE A 76 -13.06 6.10 -2.57
CA PHE A 76 -14.20 6.81 -1.98
C PHE A 76 -15.41 6.82 -2.91
N GLU A 77 -15.23 7.16 -4.18
CA GLU A 77 -16.31 7.13 -5.17
C GLU A 77 -16.90 5.73 -5.36
N MET A 78 -16.04 4.71 -5.40
CA MET A 78 -16.50 3.32 -5.49
C MET A 78 -17.42 2.94 -4.33
N ILE A 79 -17.11 3.37 -3.11
CA ILE A 79 -17.96 3.15 -1.94
C ILE A 79 -19.27 3.92 -2.09
N MET A 80 -19.22 5.19 -2.44
CA MET A 80 -20.41 6.03 -2.62
C MET A 80 -21.41 5.45 -3.63
N TRP A 81 -20.90 4.85 -4.72
CA TRP A 81 -21.76 4.25 -5.75
C TRP A 81 -22.23 2.82 -5.40
N SER A 82 -21.75 2.26 -4.29
CA SER A 82 -22.07 0.89 -3.87
C SER A 82 -23.07 0.81 -2.71
N VAL A 83 -23.40 1.94 -2.10
CA VAL A 83 -24.33 2.03 -0.96
C VAL A 83 -25.63 2.73 -1.31
#